data_14ace50e1a92124c589c30a856a65d28
#
_entry.id   14ace50e1a92124c589c30a856a65d28
#
_cell.length_a   1.000
_cell.length_b   1.000
_cell.length_c   1.000
_cell.angle_alpha   90.00
_cell.angle_beta   90.00
_cell.angle_gamma   90.00
#
_symmetry.space_group_name_H-M   'P 1'
#
loop_
_entity.id
_entity.type
_entity.pdbx_description
1 polymer ?
#
loop_
_entity_poly.entity_id
_entity_poly.type
_entity_poly.pdbx_seq_one_letter_code
_entity_poly.pdbx_strand_id
1 'polypeptide(L)'
;VEVIGSPGAPGVDVESVIRQYELPNRFPAKVQAEARRLGGEVTAADRKGRRDCRKQLVVTIDPVDARDFDDAISLERLEGRRWRLWVHIADVSHYVTPGSTLDKEARRRGNSTYLVDRVIPMLPEELSNELCSLKPGVDRLARSVEFVLSGNGRVEQAKFHSTVICSKRRFSYEEAMAILSREPAGDIERMLHDAHRLAQKLRQARFRAGALDLDVPEHKVMLDAKGRLSEVRRVENDVSHQLIEEFMLLANEAVAKEIKRRRVKAIHRVHDKPDTEKLDDLRARAALMGLRAGNLADQKQAGKFLAGLKGHLLADVFRIGYLRCMKRACYSTEPIGHYGLAKDDYVHFTSPIRRYADLIVHRIVYQHAKLDDTALATAADHISLTERNSADAEMDSKHIKLLTHLQRQLDHQKPETYTAMVTDVRNIGAMVDITELGLKGLVKRFSMSDDHYRFVPERGRLVGRQRGNEIAPGDQ
;
A
#
# COMPACT_ATOMS: atom_id res chain seq x y z
N VAL A 1 19.56 -5.62 -29.37
CA VAL A 1 20.26 -5.80 -28.08
C VAL A 1 20.89 -4.46 -27.73
N GLU A 2 20.54 -3.90 -26.58
CA GLU A 2 21.14 -2.66 -26.05
C GLU A 2 22.09 -3.01 -24.90
N VAL A 3 23.30 -2.49 -24.92
CA VAL A 3 24.26 -2.62 -23.81
C VAL A 3 24.00 -1.48 -22.82
N ILE A 4 23.49 -1.79 -21.63
CA ILE A 4 23.15 -0.81 -20.59
C ILE A 4 24.31 -0.46 -19.67
N GLY A 5 25.39 -1.24 -19.69
CA GLY A 5 26.59 -1.01 -18.88
C GLY A 5 27.29 -2.29 -18.47
N SER A 6 28.38 -2.14 -17.73
CA SER A 6 29.12 -3.29 -17.17
C SER A 6 28.40 -3.84 -15.93
N PRO A 7 28.32 -5.17 -15.74
CA PRO A 7 27.81 -5.75 -14.52
C PRO A 7 28.55 -5.20 -13.30
N GLY A 8 27.81 -4.74 -12.29
CA GLY A 8 28.38 -4.14 -11.08
C GLY A 8 28.68 -2.64 -11.15
N ALA A 9 28.51 -1.97 -12.30
CA ALA A 9 28.54 -0.53 -12.36
C ALA A 9 27.31 0.07 -11.62
N PRO A 10 27.48 1.20 -10.90
CA PRO A 10 26.39 1.82 -10.13
C PRO A 10 25.16 2.10 -11.02
N GLY A 11 23.99 1.63 -10.57
CA GLY A 11 22.70 1.88 -11.22
C GLY A 11 22.36 0.97 -12.40
N VAL A 12 23.31 0.18 -12.94
CA VAL A 12 23.05 -0.78 -14.04
C VAL A 12 22.08 -1.87 -13.61
N ASP A 13 22.17 -2.30 -12.36
CA ASP A 13 21.29 -3.28 -11.75
C ASP A 13 19.82 -2.83 -11.76
N VAL A 14 19.53 -1.61 -11.32
CA VAL A 14 18.16 -1.06 -11.35
C VAL A 14 17.73 -0.74 -12.78
N GLU A 15 18.64 -0.25 -13.65
CA GLU A 15 18.32 -0.03 -15.06
C GLU A 15 17.95 -1.34 -15.77
N SER A 16 18.57 -2.47 -15.39
CA SER A 16 18.18 -3.79 -15.91
C SER A 16 16.76 -4.17 -15.55
N VAL A 17 16.33 -3.87 -14.33
CA VAL A 17 14.93 -4.07 -13.89
C VAL A 17 13.98 -3.19 -14.69
N ILE A 18 14.32 -1.89 -14.90
CA ILE A 18 13.52 -0.98 -15.72
C ILE A 18 13.30 -1.55 -17.13
N ARG A 19 14.35 -2.12 -17.74
CA ARG A 19 14.27 -2.72 -19.07
C ARG A 19 13.51 -4.03 -19.08
N GLN A 20 13.74 -4.89 -18.07
CA GLN A 20 13.04 -6.17 -17.94
C GLN A 20 11.53 -6.00 -17.86
N TYR A 21 11.07 -5.00 -17.10
CA TYR A 21 9.65 -4.70 -16.92
C TYR A 21 9.10 -3.66 -17.87
N GLU A 22 9.90 -3.21 -18.86
CA GLU A 22 9.53 -2.20 -19.87
C GLU A 22 8.94 -0.92 -19.25
N LEU A 23 9.48 -0.49 -18.09
CA LEU A 23 8.94 0.66 -17.38
C LEU A 23 9.20 1.95 -18.13
N PRO A 24 8.18 2.82 -18.29
CA PRO A 24 8.30 4.08 -19.04
C PRO A 24 9.03 5.17 -18.23
N ASN A 25 10.36 5.10 -18.16
CA ASN A 25 11.19 5.95 -17.31
C ASN A 25 11.39 7.40 -17.80
N ARG A 26 10.91 7.75 -19.00
CA ARG A 26 10.99 9.11 -19.54
C ARG A 26 9.63 9.57 -20.05
N PHE A 27 9.33 10.86 -19.86
CA PHE A 27 8.14 11.46 -20.44
C PHE A 27 8.45 11.98 -21.86
N PRO A 28 7.53 11.75 -22.82
CA PRO A 28 7.63 12.39 -24.15
C PRO A 28 7.64 13.92 -24.05
N ALA A 29 8.36 14.60 -24.95
CA ALA A 29 8.47 16.06 -24.96
C ALA A 29 7.09 16.77 -24.98
N LYS A 30 6.12 16.21 -25.71
CA LYS A 30 4.73 16.73 -25.75
C LYS A 30 4.05 16.73 -24.40
N VAL A 31 4.27 15.70 -23.60
CA VAL A 31 3.71 15.56 -22.24
C VAL A 31 4.30 16.61 -21.32
N GLN A 32 5.63 16.78 -21.35
CA GLN A 32 6.32 17.80 -20.55
C GLN A 32 5.90 19.22 -20.97
N ALA A 33 5.74 19.47 -22.27
CA ALA A 33 5.28 20.77 -22.77
C ALA A 33 3.85 21.09 -22.30
N GLU A 34 2.95 20.10 -22.28
CA GLU A 34 1.59 20.28 -21.76
C GLU A 34 1.61 20.55 -20.24
N ALA A 35 2.40 19.81 -19.47
CA ALA A 35 2.54 20.01 -18.02
C ALA A 35 3.01 21.44 -17.69
N ARG A 36 4.03 21.94 -18.37
CA ARG A 36 4.56 23.31 -18.17
C ARG A 36 3.55 24.41 -18.48
N ARG A 37 2.62 24.18 -19.42
CA ARG A 37 1.57 25.17 -19.77
C ARG A 37 0.53 25.38 -18.66
N LEU A 38 0.37 24.41 -17.77
CA LEU A 38 -0.58 24.50 -16.65
C LEU A 38 -0.11 25.49 -15.58
N GLY A 39 1.15 25.91 -15.60
CA GLY A 39 1.72 26.79 -14.58
C GLY A 39 1.96 26.10 -13.24
N GLY A 40 2.32 26.88 -12.21
CA GLY A 40 2.66 26.38 -10.88
C GLY A 40 1.67 26.76 -9.78
N GLU A 41 0.65 27.56 -10.08
CA GLU A 41 -0.25 28.15 -9.10
C GLU A 41 -1.72 27.98 -9.46
N VAL A 42 -2.56 27.94 -8.44
CA VAL A 42 -4.02 27.89 -8.57
C VAL A 42 -4.55 29.29 -8.88
N THR A 43 -5.12 29.48 -10.07
CA THR A 43 -5.63 30.75 -10.53
C THR A 43 -7.00 31.11 -9.93
N ALA A 44 -7.45 32.36 -10.09
CA ALA A 44 -8.80 32.77 -9.69
C ALA A 44 -9.89 32.00 -10.49
N ALA A 45 -9.62 31.67 -11.75
CA ALA A 45 -10.51 30.89 -12.59
C ALA A 45 -10.67 29.45 -12.07
N ASP A 46 -9.59 28.81 -11.64
CA ASP A 46 -9.62 27.46 -11.07
C ASP A 46 -10.44 27.36 -9.76
N ARG A 47 -10.48 28.46 -8.99
CA ARG A 47 -11.24 28.54 -7.74
C ARG A 47 -12.74 28.77 -7.95
N LYS A 48 -13.16 29.22 -9.12
CA LYS A 48 -14.58 29.55 -9.39
C LYS A 48 -15.47 28.32 -9.22
N GLY A 49 -16.55 28.49 -8.44
CA GLY A 49 -17.54 27.42 -8.19
C GLY A 49 -17.10 26.34 -7.19
N ARG A 50 -15.93 26.49 -6.56
CA ARG A 50 -15.43 25.59 -5.52
C ARG A 50 -15.75 26.11 -4.13
N ARG A 51 -15.96 25.21 -3.18
CA ARG A 51 -16.13 25.56 -1.78
C ARG A 51 -14.78 25.98 -1.19
N ASP A 52 -14.74 27.14 -0.55
CA ASP A 52 -13.53 27.64 0.10
C ASP A 52 -13.35 26.98 1.47
N CYS A 53 -12.34 26.13 1.59
CA CYS A 53 -11.92 25.42 2.80
C CYS A 53 -10.55 25.91 3.32
N ARG A 54 -9.99 27.00 2.80
CA ARG A 54 -8.66 27.52 3.14
C ARG A 54 -8.48 27.93 4.59
N LYS A 55 -9.57 28.25 5.29
CA LYS A 55 -9.56 28.63 6.72
C LYS A 55 -9.58 27.42 7.67
N GLN A 56 -9.89 26.22 7.17
CA GLN A 56 -9.90 25.01 7.99
C GLN A 56 -8.49 24.63 8.46
N LEU A 57 -8.41 23.90 9.58
CA LEU A 57 -7.17 23.30 10.05
C LEU A 57 -6.89 22.04 9.23
N VAL A 58 -6.40 22.21 8.00
CA VAL A 58 -6.04 21.11 7.10
C VAL A 58 -4.58 20.74 7.30
N VAL A 59 -4.29 19.44 7.38
CA VAL A 59 -2.92 18.92 7.50
C VAL A 59 -2.72 17.72 6.57
N THR A 60 -1.47 17.47 6.16
CA THR A 60 -1.05 16.24 5.49
C THR A 60 -0.13 15.46 6.42
N ILE A 61 -0.11 14.11 6.29
CA ILE A 61 0.79 13.21 7.01
C ILE A 61 1.30 12.19 6.01
N ASP A 62 2.59 12.26 5.69
CA ASP A 62 3.23 11.53 4.60
C ASP A 62 4.64 11.04 4.99
N PRO A 63 5.24 10.09 4.25
CA PRO A 63 6.64 9.74 4.44
C PRO A 63 7.57 10.96 4.35
N VAL A 64 8.67 10.97 5.09
CA VAL A 64 9.60 12.12 5.16
C VAL A 64 10.13 12.54 3.79
N ASP A 65 10.34 11.58 2.89
CA ASP A 65 10.86 11.74 1.54
C ASP A 65 9.78 11.96 0.45
N ALA A 66 8.49 11.89 0.81
CA ALA A 66 7.38 12.15 -0.13
C ALA A 66 7.33 13.63 -0.56
N ARG A 67 6.92 13.85 -1.82
CA ARG A 67 6.71 15.16 -2.42
C ARG A 67 5.33 15.31 -3.06
N ASP A 68 4.67 14.20 -3.33
CA ASP A 68 3.38 14.03 -3.99
C ASP A 68 2.27 13.79 -2.97
N PHE A 69 1.90 14.85 -2.23
CA PHE A 69 0.87 14.76 -1.18
C PHE A 69 -0.51 14.65 -1.80
N ASP A 70 -1.01 13.42 -1.89
CA ASP A 70 -2.31 13.09 -2.49
C ASP A 70 -3.48 13.47 -1.59
N ASP A 71 -3.33 13.36 -0.27
CA ASP A 71 -4.41 13.49 0.70
C ASP A 71 -4.10 14.42 1.86
N ALA A 72 -5.13 15.06 2.37
CA ALA A 72 -5.11 15.90 3.54
C ALA A 72 -6.39 15.73 4.35
N ILE A 73 -6.32 15.97 5.65
CA ILE A 73 -7.43 15.80 6.57
C ILE A 73 -7.71 17.08 7.38
N SER A 74 -8.96 17.24 7.78
CA SER A 74 -9.39 18.21 8.78
C SER A 74 -10.51 17.62 9.62
N LEU A 75 -10.47 17.84 10.92
CA LEU A 75 -11.48 17.32 11.86
C LEU A 75 -11.93 18.42 12.81
N GLU A 76 -13.24 18.50 13.03
CA GLU A 76 -13.83 19.37 14.03
C GLU A 76 -14.86 18.62 14.88
N ARG A 77 -15.00 19.02 16.14
CA ARG A 77 -16.04 18.50 17.02
C ARG A 77 -17.34 19.23 16.74
N LEU A 78 -18.44 18.47 16.70
CA LEU A 78 -19.79 18.99 16.63
C LEU A 78 -20.52 18.74 17.96
N GLU A 79 -21.64 19.43 18.15
CA GLU A 79 -22.54 19.17 19.26
C GLU A 79 -23.02 17.70 19.29
N GLY A 80 -23.41 17.19 20.46
CA GLY A 80 -23.89 15.81 20.62
C GLY A 80 -22.80 14.74 20.46
N ARG A 81 -21.54 15.05 20.77
CA ARG A 81 -20.38 14.15 20.63
C ARG A 81 -20.18 13.64 19.21
N ARG A 82 -20.56 14.42 18.21
CA ARG A 82 -20.35 14.11 16.78
C ARG A 82 -19.07 14.72 16.27
N TRP A 83 -18.65 14.25 15.09
CA TRP A 83 -17.46 14.71 14.39
C TRP A 83 -17.81 15.15 12.98
N ARG A 84 -17.17 16.21 12.51
CA ARG A 84 -17.11 16.55 11.09
C ARG A 84 -15.70 16.29 10.60
N LEU A 85 -15.55 15.23 9.80
CA LEU A 85 -14.29 14.87 9.16
C LEU A 85 -14.33 15.31 7.70
N TRP A 86 -13.27 15.97 7.27
CA TRP A 86 -13.00 16.22 5.87
C TRP A 86 -11.80 15.38 5.43
N VAL A 87 -11.97 14.70 4.30
CA VAL A 87 -10.90 14.05 3.54
C VAL A 87 -10.79 14.79 2.23
N HIS A 88 -9.65 15.45 2.02
CA HIS A 88 -9.35 16.24 0.83
C HIS A 88 -8.34 15.48 -0.02
N ILE A 89 -8.65 15.24 -1.29
CA ILE A 89 -7.79 14.53 -2.22
C ILE A 89 -7.42 15.48 -3.36
N ALA A 90 -6.16 15.47 -3.78
CA ALA A 90 -5.65 16.30 -4.87
C ALA A 90 -6.53 16.21 -6.12
N ASP A 91 -6.99 17.36 -6.66
CA ASP A 91 -7.86 17.36 -7.84
C ASP A 91 -7.04 17.26 -9.14
N VAL A 92 -6.40 16.12 -9.34
CA VAL A 92 -5.66 15.83 -10.57
C VAL A 92 -6.57 15.89 -11.81
N SER A 93 -7.86 15.55 -11.63
CA SER A 93 -8.84 15.52 -12.72
C SER A 93 -9.13 16.90 -13.33
N HIS A 94 -8.81 17.97 -12.62
CA HIS A 94 -8.91 19.34 -13.13
C HIS A 94 -7.83 19.64 -14.18
N TYR A 95 -6.62 19.18 -13.95
CA TYR A 95 -5.46 19.45 -14.78
C TYR A 95 -5.26 18.41 -15.89
N VAL A 96 -5.51 17.15 -15.57
CA VAL A 96 -5.37 16.04 -16.53
C VAL A 96 -6.74 15.75 -17.14
N THR A 97 -7.06 16.48 -18.21
CA THR A 97 -8.36 16.37 -18.88
C THR A 97 -8.44 15.12 -19.76
N PRO A 98 -9.61 14.47 -19.89
CA PRO A 98 -9.77 13.27 -20.70
C PRO A 98 -9.30 13.46 -22.15
N GLY A 99 -8.49 12.53 -22.64
CA GLY A 99 -7.97 12.53 -24.03
C GLY A 99 -6.79 13.47 -24.30
N SER A 100 -6.36 14.26 -23.31
CA SER A 100 -5.17 15.11 -23.40
C SER A 100 -3.89 14.27 -23.56
N THR A 101 -2.76 14.91 -23.84
CA THR A 101 -1.47 14.22 -23.95
C THR A 101 -1.04 13.68 -22.58
N LEU A 102 -1.28 14.45 -21.51
CA LEU A 102 -1.08 14.02 -20.11
C LEU A 102 -1.93 12.81 -19.76
N ASP A 103 -3.21 12.81 -20.12
CA ASP A 103 -4.14 11.71 -19.86
C ASP A 103 -3.73 10.40 -20.54
N LYS A 104 -3.37 10.49 -21.82
CA LYS A 104 -2.88 9.33 -22.59
C LYS A 104 -1.63 8.73 -21.98
N GLU A 105 -0.70 9.56 -21.53
CA GLU A 105 0.53 9.10 -20.88
C GLU A 105 0.27 8.55 -19.49
N ALA A 106 -0.57 9.20 -18.67
CA ALA A 106 -0.97 8.70 -17.36
C ALA A 106 -1.67 7.32 -17.47
N ARG A 107 -2.58 7.17 -18.45
CA ARG A 107 -3.21 5.89 -18.76
C ARG A 107 -2.19 4.82 -19.17
N ARG A 108 -1.23 5.16 -20.04
CA ARG A 108 -0.18 4.24 -20.50
C ARG A 108 0.66 3.72 -19.32
N ARG A 109 0.99 4.60 -18.36
CA ARG A 109 1.74 4.26 -17.16
C ARG A 109 0.91 3.47 -16.14
N GLY A 110 -0.37 3.80 -16.03
CA GLY A 110 -1.34 3.20 -15.10
C GLY A 110 -1.11 3.61 -13.64
N ASN A 111 0.12 3.66 -13.20
CA ASN A 111 0.52 4.05 -11.84
C ASN A 111 1.98 4.53 -11.79
N SER A 112 2.36 5.17 -10.67
CA SER A 112 3.77 5.41 -10.34
C SER A 112 4.43 4.12 -9.87
N THR A 113 5.72 3.93 -10.21
CA THR A 113 6.52 2.76 -9.80
C THR A 113 7.64 3.19 -8.86
N TYR A 114 7.72 2.57 -7.68
CA TYR A 114 8.66 2.93 -6.62
C TYR A 114 9.82 1.93 -6.59
N LEU A 115 10.88 2.20 -7.34
CA LEU A 115 12.08 1.38 -7.31
C LEU A 115 12.94 1.71 -6.09
N VAL A 116 13.91 0.86 -5.79
CA VAL A 116 14.75 0.99 -4.59
C VAL A 116 15.56 2.28 -4.54
N ASP A 117 15.89 2.88 -5.68
CA ASP A 117 16.73 4.09 -5.79
C ASP A 117 16.01 5.31 -6.39
N ARG A 118 14.83 5.12 -6.98
CA ARG A 118 14.07 6.18 -7.65
C ARG A 118 12.59 5.87 -7.80
N VAL A 119 11.80 6.91 -8.03
CA VAL A 119 10.40 6.80 -8.43
C VAL A 119 10.28 7.08 -9.93
N ILE A 120 9.53 6.23 -10.64
CA ILE A 120 9.06 6.51 -11.99
C ILE A 120 7.62 7.00 -11.88
N PRO A 121 7.35 8.31 -11.92
CA PRO A 121 6.04 8.86 -11.61
C PRO A 121 5.05 8.66 -12.74
N MET A 122 3.75 8.56 -12.41
CA MET A 122 2.66 8.51 -13.39
C MET A 122 2.48 9.84 -14.12
N LEU A 123 2.71 10.94 -13.43
CA LEU A 123 2.59 12.31 -13.95
C LEU A 123 3.93 13.03 -13.88
N PRO A 124 4.22 14.01 -14.80
CA PRO A 124 5.39 14.88 -14.68
C PRO A 124 5.48 15.56 -13.30
N GLU A 125 6.70 15.81 -12.84
CA GLU A 125 6.95 16.37 -11.50
C GLU A 125 6.34 17.75 -11.31
N GLU A 126 6.17 18.53 -12.36
CA GLU A 126 5.47 19.81 -12.35
C GLU A 126 4.01 19.67 -11.86
N LEU A 127 3.39 18.49 -12.08
CA LEU A 127 2.07 18.20 -11.54
C LEU A 127 2.18 17.41 -10.23
N SER A 128 2.88 16.26 -10.23
CA SER A 128 2.88 15.34 -9.09
C SER A 128 3.48 15.97 -7.84
N ASN A 129 4.59 16.68 -7.96
CA ASN A 129 5.33 17.25 -6.85
C ASN A 129 4.98 18.73 -6.58
N GLU A 130 4.35 19.42 -7.56
CA GLU A 130 4.08 20.86 -7.47
C GLU A 130 2.59 21.17 -7.47
N LEU A 131 1.96 21.26 -8.65
CA LEU A 131 0.62 21.82 -8.80
C LEU A 131 -0.48 20.99 -8.14
N CYS A 132 -0.39 19.66 -8.21
CA CYS A 132 -1.37 18.75 -7.58
C CYS A 132 -1.07 18.48 -6.11
N SER A 133 0.21 18.46 -5.70
CA SER A 133 0.61 18.13 -4.34
C SER A 133 0.04 19.10 -3.31
N LEU A 134 -0.64 18.59 -2.27
CA LEU A 134 -1.31 19.37 -1.23
C LEU A 134 -0.34 20.02 -0.24
N LYS A 135 0.66 20.74 -0.76
CA LYS A 135 1.73 21.40 -0.01
C LYS A 135 1.18 22.40 1.01
N PRO A 136 1.86 22.59 2.16
CA PRO A 136 1.46 23.57 3.15
C PRO A 136 1.68 25.01 2.66
N GLY A 137 0.82 25.93 3.12
CA GLY A 137 0.94 27.37 2.89
C GLY A 137 0.52 27.88 1.52
N VAL A 138 0.05 26.99 0.64
CA VAL A 138 -0.38 27.36 -0.73
C VAL A 138 -1.79 26.88 -1.04
N ASP A 139 -2.51 27.63 -1.89
CA ASP A 139 -3.82 27.20 -2.37
C ASP A 139 -3.69 25.95 -3.25
N ARG A 140 -4.53 24.94 -2.98
CA ARG A 140 -4.60 23.72 -3.78
C ARG A 140 -6.04 23.33 -4.06
N LEU A 141 -6.27 22.77 -5.24
CA LEU A 141 -7.58 22.23 -5.61
C LEU A 141 -7.73 20.82 -5.08
N ALA A 142 -8.90 20.52 -4.49
CA ALA A 142 -9.16 19.19 -3.99
C ALA A 142 -10.57 18.70 -4.33
N ARG A 143 -10.71 17.38 -4.38
CA ARG A 143 -11.96 16.64 -4.34
C ARG A 143 -12.15 16.15 -2.93
N SER A 144 -13.19 16.60 -2.27
CA SER A 144 -13.33 16.43 -0.83
C SER A 144 -14.58 15.65 -0.47
N VAL A 145 -14.45 14.78 0.52
CA VAL A 145 -15.56 14.11 1.17
C VAL A 145 -15.73 14.69 2.56
N GLU A 146 -16.89 15.28 2.82
CA GLU A 146 -17.31 15.77 4.13
C GLU A 146 -18.15 14.69 4.81
N PHE A 147 -17.70 14.22 5.95
CA PHE A 147 -18.43 13.27 6.78
C PHE A 147 -18.99 13.96 8.04
N VAL A 148 -20.22 13.58 8.40
CA VAL A 148 -20.73 13.73 9.76
C VAL A 148 -20.75 12.34 10.38
N LEU A 149 -20.02 12.18 11.49
CA LEU A 149 -19.91 10.90 12.20
C LEU A 149 -20.42 11.07 13.64
N SER A 150 -21.07 10.02 14.13
CA SER A 150 -21.40 9.91 15.55
C SER A 150 -20.15 9.74 16.42
N GLY A 151 -20.28 9.88 17.72
CA GLY A 151 -19.18 9.76 18.68
C GLY A 151 -18.47 8.39 18.69
N ASN A 152 -19.10 7.33 18.17
CA ASN A 152 -18.52 5.99 18.01
C ASN A 152 -18.03 5.70 16.59
N GLY A 153 -17.97 6.71 15.72
CA GLY A 153 -17.42 6.59 14.36
C GLY A 153 -18.41 6.10 13.28
N ARG A 154 -19.71 5.96 13.58
CA ARG A 154 -20.68 5.62 12.56
C ARG A 154 -20.93 6.81 11.64
N VAL A 155 -20.87 6.61 10.32
CA VAL A 155 -21.20 7.62 9.32
C VAL A 155 -22.70 7.91 9.35
N GLU A 156 -23.07 9.16 9.62
CA GLU A 156 -24.44 9.68 9.56
C GLU A 156 -24.71 10.34 8.22
N GLN A 157 -23.72 11.05 7.68
CA GLN A 157 -23.81 11.73 6.40
C GLN A 157 -22.46 11.74 5.69
N ALA A 158 -22.46 11.65 4.36
CA ALA A 158 -21.31 11.93 3.50
C ALA A 158 -21.73 12.86 2.35
N LYS A 159 -20.95 13.90 2.10
CA LYS A 159 -21.16 14.87 1.01
C LYS A 159 -19.88 15.02 0.20
N PHE A 160 -20.03 15.25 -1.10
CA PHE A 160 -18.93 15.35 -2.05
C PHE A 160 -18.80 16.77 -2.58
N HIS A 161 -17.61 17.36 -2.49
CA HIS A 161 -17.38 18.76 -2.83
C HIS A 161 -16.12 18.93 -3.69
N SER A 162 -16.17 19.84 -4.65
CA SER A 162 -14.98 20.44 -5.23
C SER A 162 -14.56 21.60 -4.34
N THR A 163 -13.33 21.57 -3.83
CA THR A 163 -12.86 22.53 -2.83
C THR A 163 -11.57 23.22 -3.23
N VAL A 164 -11.29 24.35 -2.56
CA VAL A 164 -9.96 24.96 -2.48
C VAL A 164 -9.52 24.88 -1.04
N ILE A 165 -8.33 24.34 -0.81
CA ILE A 165 -7.72 24.18 0.51
C ILE A 165 -6.40 24.92 0.60
N CYS A 166 -5.94 25.20 1.82
CA CYS A 166 -4.58 25.65 2.11
C CYS A 166 -4.11 24.87 3.34
N SER A 167 -3.31 23.82 3.14
CA SER A 167 -2.78 23.02 4.25
C SER A 167 -1.99 23.90 5.21
N LYS A 168 -2.22 23.73 6.51
CA LYS A 168 -1.56 24.53 7.55
C LYS A 168 -0.21 23.95 7.93
N ARG A 169 -0.08 22.63 7.84
CA ARG A 169 1.16 21.92 8.18
C ARG A 169 1.22 20.56 7.49
N ARG A 170 2.41 20.21 7.04
CA ARG A 170 2.78 18.87 6.67
C ARG A 170 3.50 18.21 7.84
N PHE A 171 3.14 16.97 8.16
CA PHE A 171 3.84 16.12 9.11
C PHE A 171 4.46 14.93 8.39
N SER A 172 5.59 14.45 8.88
CA SER A 172 6.00 13.07 8.62
C SER A 172 5.25 12.11 9.56
N TYR A 173 5.24 10.81 9.24
CA TYR A 173 4.65 9.81 10.14
C TYR A 173 5.36 9.80 11.50
N GLU A 174 6.69 9.97 11.51
CA GLU A 174 7.49 10.04 12.74
C GLU A 174 7.13 11.26 13.59
N GLU A 175 6.96 12.44 12.96
CA GLU A 175 6.53 13.65 13.65
C GLU A 175 5.12 13.50 14.22
N ALA A 176 4.18 12.92 13.45
CA ALA A 176 2.83 12.66 13.92
C ALA A 176 2.84 11.68 15.10
N MET A 177 3.63 10.61 15.03
CA MET A 177 3.79 9.65 16.13
C MET A 177 4.35 10.31 17.39
N ALA A 178 5.37 11.16 17.26
CA ALA A 178 5.95 11.90 18.39
C ALA A 178 4.92 12.83 19.06
N ILE A 179 4.06 13.49 18.27
CA ILE A 179 2.96 14.33 18.79
C ILE A 179 1.93 13.47 19.52
N LEU A 180 1.50 12.36 18.94
CA LEU A 180 0.51 11.47 19.54
C LEU A 180 0.98 10.80 20.84
N SER A 181 2.30 10.78 21.08
CA SER A 181 2.92 10.19 22.29
C SER A 181 3.03 11.17 23.46
N ARG A 182 2.65 12.43 23.29
CA ARG A 182 2.70 13.48 24.33
C ARG A 182 1.41 14.30 24.37
N GLU A 183 1.27 15.14 25.38
CA GLU A 183 0.15 16.08 25.45
C GLU A 183 0.20 17.09 24.28
N PRO A 184 -0.96 17.40 23.67
CA PRO A 184 -1.02 18.27 22.52
C PRO A 184 -0.77 19.75 22.84
N ALA A 185 0.10 20.39 22.08
CA ALA A 185 0.35 21.82 22.12
C ALA A 185 -0.34 22.55 20.97
N GLY A 186 -1.46 23.24 21.24
CA GLY A 186 -2.19 24.02 20.24
C GLY A 186 -3.26 23.24 19.46
N ASP A 187 -3.96 23.93 18.56
CA ASP A 187 -5.19 23.42 17.93
C ASP A 187 -4.93 22.29 16.94
N ILE A 188 -3.85 22.39 16.17
CA ILE A 188 -3.51 21.37 15.18
C ILE A 188 -3.18 20.05 15.86
N GLU A 189 -2.40 20.06 16.95
CA GLU A 189 -2.07 18.85 17.66
C GLU A 189 -3.27 18.27 18.41
N ARG A 190 -4.16 19.12 18.95
CA ARG A 190 -5.45 18.68 19.52
C ARG A 190 -6.32 17.99 18.46
N MET A 191 -6.37 18.56 17.25
CA MET A 191 -7.07 17.94 16.12
C MET A 191 -6.47 16.56 15.76
N LEU A 192 -5.13 16.41 15.76
CA LEU A 192 -4.46 15.13 15.51
C LEU A 192 -4.83 14.08 16.56
N HIS A 193 -4.83 14.43 17.84
CA HIS A 193 -5.26 13.52 18.92
C HIS A 193 -6.73 13.11 18.78
N ASP A 194 -7.60 14.04 18.38
CA ASP A 194 -9.00 13.74 18.11
C ASP A 194 -9.14 12.82 16.89
N ALA A 195 -8.39 13.08 15.83
CA ALA A 195 -8.36 12.26 14.63
C ALA A 195 -7.88 10.84 14.93
N HIS A 196 -6.83 10.70 15.73
CA HIS A 196 -6.35 9.40 16.18
C HIS A 196 -7.42 8.63 16.97
N ARG A 197 -8.10 9.28 17.94
CA ARG A 197 -9.18 8.64 18.69
C ARG A 197 -10.35 8.18 17.81
N LEU A 198 -10.70 8.98 16.79
CA LEU A 198 -11.72 8.60 15.81
C LEU A 198 -11.28 7.43 14.94
N ALA A 199 -10.05 7.48 14.41
CA ALA A 199 -9.48 6.42 13.58
C ALA A 199 -9.42 5.08 14.32
N GLN A 200 -9.06 5.07 15.60
CA GLN A 200 -9.08 3.85 16.42
C GLN A 200 -10.49 3.24 16.50
N LYS A 201 -11.54 4.06 16.61
CA LYS A 201 -12.93 3.56 16.63
C LYS A 201 -13.34 2.97 15.29
N LEU A 202 -12.94 3.60 14.18
CA LEU A 202 -13.17 3.10 12.83
C LEU A 202 -12.47 1.76 12.63
N ARG A 203 -11.18 1.66 13.00
CA ARG A 203 -10.38 0.44 12.94
C ARG A 203 -11.00 -0.71 13.74
N GLN A 204 -11.39 -0.45 14.99
CA GLN A 204 -12.08 -1.43 15.81
C GLN A 204 -13.40 -1.90 15.20
N ALA A 205 -14.18 -0.99 14.59
CA ALA A 205 -15.42 -1.34 13.91
C ALA A 205 -15.15 -2.22 12.68
N ARG A 206 -14.11 -1.92 11.91
CA ARG A 206 -13.69 -2.69 10.74
C ARG A 206 -13.27 -4.12 11.11
N PHE A 207 -12.46 -4.30 12.13
CA PHE A 207 -12.07 -5.64 12.59
C PHE A 207 -13.26 -6.43 13.17
N ARG A 208 -14.19 -5.78 13.88
CA ARG A 208 -15.43 -6.44 14.30
C ARG A 208 -16.32 -6.86 13.13
N ALA A 209 -16.27 -6.14 12.02
CA ALA A 209 -16.97 -6.52 10.79
C ALA A 209 -16.32 -7.73 10.08
N GLY A 210 -15.05 -8.06 10.41
CA GLY A 210 -14.35 -9.22 9.87
C GLY A 210 -13.11 -8.89 9.05
N ALA A 211 -12.66 -7.63 8.99
CA ALA A 211 -11.40 -7.31 8.35
C ALA A 211 -10.25 -8.12 9.00
N LEU A 212 -9.30 -8.53 8.17
CA LEU A 212 -8.17 -9.34 8.62
C LEU A 212 -6.98 -8.44 8.95
N ASP A 213 -6.34 -8.69 10.08
CA ASP A 213 -5.07 -8.08 10.45
C ASP A 213 -3.93 -8.93 9.88
N LEU A 214 -3.55 -8.61 8.65
CA LEU A 214 -2.53 -9.31 7.90
C LEU A 214 -1.26 -8.46 7.71
N ASP A 215 -1.10 -7.43 8.53
CA ASP A 215 0.06 -6.54 8.47
C ASP A 215 1.35 -7.35 8.62
N VAL A 216 2.16 -7.34 7.57
CA VAL A 216 3.53 -7.84 7.58
C VAL A 216 4.43 -6.62 7.53
N PRO A 217 5.42 -6.52 8.43
CA PRO A 217 6.34 -5.39 8.42
C PRO A 217 7.00 -5.23 7.06
N GLU A 218 7.05 -3.99 6.58
CA GLU A 218 7.72 -3.67 5.34
C GLU A 218 9.23 -3.45 5.60
N HIS A 219 10.08 -3.87 4.66
CA HIS A 219 11.52 -3.63 4.71
C HIS A 219 11.89 -2.55 3.71
N LYS A 220 12.35 -1.40 4.22
CA LYS A 220 12.88 -0.31 3.40
C LYS A 220 14.39 -0.48 3.25
N VAL A 221 14.82 -0.67 2.02
CA VAL A 221 16.23 -0.80 1.65
C VAL A 221 16.82 0.60 1.49
N MET A 222 17.79 0.95 2.32
CA MET A 222 18.48 2.23 2.27
C MET A 222 19.81 2.07 1.51
N LEU A 223 20.10 3.04 0.63
CA LEU A 223 21.30 3.01 -0.20
C LEU A 223 22.28 4.12 0.20
N ASP A 224 23.58 3.85 0.08
CA ASP A 224 24.63 4.84 0.19
C ASP A 224 24.72 5.73 -1.07
N ALA A 225 25.57 6.75 -1.05
CA ALA A 225 25.80 7.66 -2.19
C ALA A 225 26.31 6.95 -3.47
N LYS A 226 26.80 5.72 -3.34
CA LYS A 226 27.24 4.87 -4.46
C LYS A 226 26.16 3.89 -4.93
N GLY A 227 24.94 3.99 -4.40
CA GLY A 227 23.83 3.11 -4.72
C GLY A 227 23.98 1.68 -4.20
N ARG A 228 24.78 1.47 -3.14
CA ARG A 228 24.93 0.20 -2.46
C ARG A 228 24.07 0.13 -1.21
N LEU A 229 23.70 -1.07 -0.79
CA LEU A 229 23.00 -1.28 0.47
C LEU A 229 23.81 -0.68 1.64
N SER A 230 23.18 0.21 2.39
CA SER A 230 23.73 0.76 3.65
C SER A 230 22.99 0.20 4.87
N GLU A 231 21.68 0.06 4.79
CA GLU A 231 20.83 -0.40 5.90
C GLU A 231 19.56 -1.03 5.35
N VAL A 232 19.01 -2.03 6.04
CA VAL A 232 17.63 -2.48 5.86
C VAL A 232 16.84 -2.07 7.09
N ARG A 233 15.87 -1.18 6.91
CA ARG A 233 15.03 -0.68 8.00
C ARG A 233 13.66 -1.33 7.96
N ARG A 234 13.28 -1.95 9.05
CA ARG A 234 11.91 -2.43 9.25
C ARG A 234 10.99 -1.25 9.52
N VAL A 235 9.96 -1.09 8.69
CA VAL A 235 8.91 -0.07 8.85
C VAL A 235 7.67 -0.76 9.40
N GLU A 236 7.20 -0.29 10.55
CA GLU A 236 5.99 -0.81 11.18
C GLU A 236 4.81 0.10 10.83
N ASN A 237 3.63 -0.50 10.65
CA ASN A 237 2.38 0.22 10.49
C ASN A 237 1.90 0.72 11.87
N ASP A 238 2.51 1.82 12.35
CA ASP A 238 2.21 2.42 13.63
C ASP A 238 0.87 3.20 13.64
N VAL A 239 0.53 3.78 14.78
CA VAL A 239 -0.76 4.48 14.95
C VAL A 239 -0.91 5.72 14.06
N SER A 240 0.19 6.34 13.61
CA SER A 240 0.16 7.48 12.71
C SER A 240 -0.21 7.06 11.29
N HIS A 241 0.31 5.92 10.81
CA HIS A 241 -0.07 5.29 9.55
C HIS A 241 -1.53 4.84 9.58
N GLN A 242 -1.94 4.15 10.66
CA GLN A 242 -3.30 3.65 10.86
C GLN A 242 -4.34 4.78 10.87
N LEU A 243 -3.99 5.98 11.37
CA LEU A 243 -4.86 7.14 11.36
C LEU A 243 -5.25 7.52 9.93
N ILE A 244 -4.27 7.70 9.05
CA ILE A 244 -4.50 8.07 7.66
C ILE A 244 -5.17 6.92 6.91
N GLU A 245 -4.71 5.67 7.09
CA GLU A 245 -5.32 4.48 6.47
C GLU A 245 -6.84 4.44 6.70
N GLU A 246 -7.29 4.56 7.95
CA GLU A 246 -8.72 4.45 8.26
C GLU A 246 -9.57 5.56 7.61
N PHE A 247 -9.05 6.79 7.50
CA PHE A 247 -9.76 7.87 6.83
C PHE A 247 -9.77 7.69 5.30
N MET A 248 -8.69 7.17 4.73
CA MET A 248 -8.64 6.84 3.30
C MET A 248 -9.57 5.67 2.96
N LEU A 249 -9.61 4.64 3.79
CA LEU A 249 -10.54 3.52 3.65
C LEU A 249 -12.00 4.00 3.73
N LEU A 250 -12.31 4.91 4.66
CA LEU A 250 -13.63 5.50 4.81
C LEU A 250 -14.04 6.30 3.57
N ALA A 251 -13.13 7.11 3.02
CA ALA A 251 -13.38 7.91 1.82
C ALA A 251 -13.59 7.02 0.59
N ASN A 252 -12.75 6.02 0.39
CA ASN A 252 -12.87 5.05 -0.71
C ASN A 252 -14.22 4.31 -0.67
N GLU A 253 -14.64 3.85 0.51
CA GLU A 253 -15.93 3.19 0.69
C GLU A 253 -17.11 4.13 0.44
N ALA A 254 -17.05 5.37 0.93
CA ALA A 254 -18.11 6.35 0.72
C ALA A 254 -18.30 6.70 -0.76
N VAL A 255 -17.20 6.83 -1.51
CA VAL A 255 -17.23 7.07 -2.95
C VAL A 255 -17.81 5.86 -3.68
N ALA A 256 -17.45 4.63 -3.30
CA ALA A 256 -18.04 3.41 -3.88
C ALA A 256 -19.56 3.34 -3.66
N LYS A 257 -20.02 3.65 -2.44
CA LYS A 257 -21.46 3.72 -2.11
C LYS A 257 -22.19 4.80 -2.92
N GLU A 258 -21.56 5.94 -3.16
CA GLU A 258 -22.14 7.01 -3.97
C GLU A 258 -22.26 6.61 -5.44
N ILE A 259 -21.25 5.96 -6.01
CA ILE A 259 -21.28 5.37 -7.36
C ILE A 259 -22.45 4.39 -7.49
N LYS A 260 -22.58 3.48 -6.53
CA LYS A 260 -23.68 2.51 -6.45
C LYS A 260 -25.05 3.19 -6.34
N ARG A 261 -25.18 4.20 -5.47
CA ARG A 261 -26.40 4.99 -5.29
C ARG A 261 -26.83 5.69 -6.59
N ARG A 262 -25.85 6.22 -7.35
CA ARG A 262 -26.09 6.85 -8.67
C ARG A 262 -26.33 5.85 -9.79
N ARG A 263 -26.09 4.56 -9.53
CA ARG A 263 -26.18 3.48 -10.55
C ARG A 263 -25.31 3.76 -11.78
N VAL A 264 -24.14 4.35 -11.57
CA VAL A 264 -23.16 4.59 -12.64
C VAL A 264 -22.10 3.49 -12.63
N LYS A 265 -21.63 3.12 -13.81
CA LYS A 265 -20.54 2.15 -13.96
C LYS A 265 -19.21 2.80 -13.60
N ALA A 266 -18.34 2.04 -12.97
CA ALA A 266 -17.02 2.51 -12.52
C ALA A 266 -16.02 1.35 -12.48
N ILE A 267 -14.78 1.69 -12.19
CA ILE A 267 -13.73 0.73 -11.86
C ILE A 267 -13.73 0.56 -10.34
N HIS A 268 -13.89 -0.67 -9.89
CA HIS A 268 -13.84 -1.07 -8.49
C HIS A 268 -12.49 -1.69 -8.14
N ARG A 269 -12.05 -1.51 -6.90
CA ARG A 269 -10.93 -2.27 -6.34
C ARG A 269 -11.49 -3.51 -5.67
N VAL A 270 -11.26 -4.65 -6.27
CA VAL A 270 -11.87 -5.90 -5.84
C VAL A 270 -10.83 -6.87 -5.30
N HIS A 271 -11.26 -7.68 -4.34
CA HIS A 271 -10.44 -8.73 -3.76
C HIS A 271 -11.33 -9.93 -3.48
N ASP A 272 -11.18 -10.94 -4.30
CA ASP A 272 -11.98 -12.16 -4.23
C ASP A 272 -11.63 -13.01 -2.98
N LYS A 273 -12.49 -13.97 -2.68
CA LYS A 273 -12.28 -14.92 -1.58
C LYS A 273 -11.01 -15.74 -1.79
N PRO A 274 -10.35 -16.15 -0.70
CA PRO A 274 -9.16 -16.98 -0.78
C PRO A 274 -9.45 -18.36 -1.38
N ASP A 275 -8.40 -19.01 -1.82
CA ASP A 275 -8.43 -20.37 -2.36
C ASP A 275 -8.73 -21.37 -1.23
N THR A 276 -9.85 -22.08 -1.35
CA THR A 276 -10.34 -23.01 -0.31
C THR A 276 -9.45 -24.22 -0.12
N GLU A 277 -8.85 -24.77 -1.19
CA GLU A 277 -7.93 -25.91 -1.09
C GLU A 277 -6.67 -25.54 -0.31
N LYS A 278 -6.10 -24.37 -0.60
CA LYS A 278 -4.94 -23.87 0.15
C LYS A 278 -5.26 -23.55 1.61
N LEU A 279 -6.49 -23.10 1.91
CA LEU A 279 -6.93 -22.90 3.29
C LEU A 279 -7.07 -24.22 4.05
N ASP A 280 -7.56 -25.27 3.40
CA ASP A 280 -7.65 -26.59 4.00
C ASP A 280 -6.26 -27.18 4.28
N ASP A 281 -5.29 -27.00 3.36
CA ASP A 281 -3.89 -27.35 3.59
C ASP A 281 -3.30 -26.59 4.77
N LEU A 282 -3.56 -25.27 4.86
CA LEU A 282 -3.09 -24.44 5.97
C LEU A 282 -3.70 -24.89 7.32
N ARG A 283 -4.99 -25.27 7.31
CA ARG A 283 -5.66 -25.83 8.48
C ARG A 283 -5.07 -27.16 8.91
N ALA A 284 -4.78 -28.05 7.96
CA ALA A 284 -4.12 -29.33 8.24
C ALA A 284 -2.73 -29.12 8.85
N ARG A 285 -1.94 -28.17 8.34
CA ARG A 285 -0.64 -27.78 8.93
C ARG A 285 -0.79 -27.26 10.35
N ALA A 286 -1.81 -26.43 10.62
CA ALA A 286 -2.08 -25.96 11.97
C ALA A 286 -2.35 -27.12 12.93
N ALA A 287 -3.14 -28.10 12.51
CA ALA A 287 -3.43 -29.29 13.31
C ALA A 287 -2.17 -30.14 13.60
N LEU A 288 -1.27 -30.30 12.62
CA LEU A 288 0.03 -30.99 12.84
C LEU A 288 0.91 -30.28 13.86
N MET A 289 0.76 -28.97 14.03
CA MET A 289 1.47 -28.15 15.03
C MET A 289 0.68 -27.97 16.35
N GLY A 290 -0.39 -28.75 16.54
CA GLY A 290 -1.20 -28.71 17.77
C GLY A 290 -2.14 -27.51 17.87
N LEU A 291 -2.32 -26.73 16.79
CA LEU A 291 -3.15 -25.54 16.75
C LEU A 291 -4.56 -25.85 16.20
N ARG A 292 -5.59 -25.23 16.80
CA ARG A 292 -6.98 -25.34 16.34
C ARG A 292 -7.37 -24.12 15.52
N ALA A 293 -7.33 -24.22 14.20
CA ALA A 293 -7.58 -23.10 13.29
C ALA A 293 -9.07 -22.83 12.98
N GLY A 294 -9.98 -23.77 13.28
CA GLY A 294 -11.40 -23.63 12.89
C GLY A 294 -11.60 -23.62 11.37
N ASN A 295 -12.68 -22.98 10.92
CA ASN A 295 -12.94 -22.78 9.48
C ASN A 295 -12.22 -21.51 8.99
N LEU A 296 -11.10 -21.67 8.30
CA LEU A 296 -10.31 -20.55 7.76
C LEU A 296 -10.95 -19.84 6.55
N ALA A 297 -11.97 -20.45 5.93
CA ALA A 297 -12.77 -19.80 4.88
C ALA A 297 -13.80 -18.80 5.47
N ASP A 298 -14.15 -18.94 6.74
CA ASP A 298 -14.93 -17.94 7.48
C ASP A 298 -14.00 -16.83 7.98
N GLN A 299 -14.22 -15.64 7.48
CA GLN A 299 -13.34 -14.48 7.73
C GLN A 299 -13.20 -14.14 9.22
N LYS A 300 -14.29 -14.26 9.99
CA LYS A 300 -14.26 -13.99 11.44
C LYS A 300 -13.50 -15.05 12.21
N GLN A 301 -13.64 -16.32 11.82
CA GLN A 301 -12.87 -17.42 12.46
C GLN A 301 -11.39 -17.33 12.10
N ALA A 302 -11.07 -17.04 10.82
CA ALA A 302 -9.69 -16.79 10.40
C ALA A 302 -9.05 -15.62 11.17
N GLY A 303 -9.77 -14.49 11.31
CA GLY A 303 -9.31 -13.35 12.10
C GLY A 303 -9.07 -13.68 13.57
N LYS A 304 -9.97 -14.45 14.19
CA LYS A 304 -9.79 -14.92 15.59
C LYS A 304 -8.58 -15.84 15.73
N PHE A 305 -8.38 -16.76 14.78
CA PHE A 305 -7.23 -17.67 14.80
C PHE A 305 -5.91 -16.88 14.69
N LEU A 306 -5.79 -15.99 13.71
CA LEU A 306 -4.59 -15.18 13.49
C LEU A 306 -4.31 -14.24 14.67
N ALA A 307 -5.34 -13.60 15.22
CA ALA A 307 -5.22 -12.77 16.41
C ALA A 307 -4.80 -13.56 17.66
N GLY A 308 -5.30 -14.81 17.80
CA GLY A 308 -4.95 -15.70 18.91
C GLY A 308 -3.50 -16.17 18.88
N LEU A 309 -2.83 -16.04 17.74
CA LEU A 309 -1.40 -16.37 17.60
C LEU A 309 -0.48 -15.18 17.92
N LYS A 310 -1.00 -14.01 18.29
CA LYS A 310 -0.15 -12.85 18.60
C LYS A 310 0.82 -13.18 19.73
N GLY A 311 2.13 -12.99 19.47
CA GLY A 311 3.22 -13.34 20.39
C GLY A 311 3.64 -14.82 20.37
N HIS A 312 2.98 -15.66 19.57
CA HIS A 312 3.38 -17.04 19.38
C HIS A 312 4.47 -17.15 18.29
N LEU A 313 5.43 -18.08 18.44
CA LEU A 313 6.50 -18.30 17.47
C LEU A 313 5.99 -18.56 16.05
N LEU A 314 4.84 -19.21 15.91
CA LEU A 314 4.22 -19.54 14.64
C LEU A 314 3.32 -18.43 14.06
N ALA A 315 3.19 -17.26 14.72
CA ALA A 315 2.30 -16.19 14.29
C ALA A 315 2.57 -15.77 12.84
N ASP A 316 3.82 -15.50 12.52
CA ASP A 316 4.22 -15.05 11.18
C ASP A 316 4.12 -16.17 10.13
N VAL A 317 4.40 -17.43 10.52
CA VAL A 317 4.22 -18.60 9.67
C VAL A 317 2.78 -18.70 9.17
N PHE A 318 1.80 -18.61 10.09
CA PHE A 318 0.38 -18.71 9.74
C PHE A 318 -0.16 -17.45 9.08
N ARG A 319 0.32 -16.26 9.45
CA ARG A 319 -0.03 -15.00 8.78
C ARG A 319 0.42 -15.01 7.30
N ILE A 320 1.69 -15.34 7.06
CA ILE A 320 2.24 -15.48 5.71
C ILE A 320 1.57 -16.63 4.95
N GLY A 321 1.32 -17.76 5.64
CA GLY A 321 0.58 -18.90 5.09
C GLY A 321 -0.81 -18.50 4.61
N TYR A 322 -1.56 -17.75 5.42
CA TYR A 322 -2.88 -17.25 5.06
C TYR A 322 -2.82 -16.27 3.89
N LEU A 323 -1.86 -15.33 3.90
CA LEU A 323 -1.64 -14.41 2.78
C LEU A 323 -1.40 -15.14 1.45
N ARG A 324 -0.69 -16.28 1.47
CA ARG A 324 -0.47 -17.10 0.26
C ARG A 324 -1.72 -17.82 -0.25
N CYS A 325 -2.74 -17.98 0.60
CA CYS A 325 -4.05 -18.50 0.21
C CYS A 325 -4.92 -17.41 -0.43
N MET A 326 -4.61 -16.13 -0.20
CA MET A 326 -5.36 -15.00 -0.74
C MET A 326 -5.11 -14.84 -2.23
N LYS A 327 -6.13 -14.43 -2.97
CA LYS A 327 -5.96 -13.95 -4.34
C LYS A 327 -5.38 -12.53 -4.31
N ARG A 328 -4.76 -12.09 -5.38
CA ARG A 328 -4.33 -10.69 -5.50
C ARG A 328 -5.54 -9.80 -5.75
N ALA A 329 -5.61 -8.64 -5.09
CA ALA A 329 -6.59 -7.61 -5.42
C ALA A 329 -6.31 -7.06 -6.83
N CYS A 330 -7.37 -6.71 -7.55
CA CYS A 330 -7.27 -6.16 -8.91
C CYS A 330 -8.34 -5.08 -9.14
N TYR A 331 -8.33 -4.49 -10.31
CA TYR A 331 -9.38 -3.58 -10.75
C TYR A 331 -10.37 -4.33 -11.62
N SER A 332 -11.67 -4.06 -11.45
CA SER A 332 -12.76 -4.70 -12.19
C SER A 332 -13.94 -3.75 -12.34
N THR A 333 -14.73 -3.93 -13.39
CA THR A 333 -16.03 -3.27 -13.53
C THR A 333 -17.13 -3.96 -12.71
N GLU A 334 -16.89 -5.20 -12.27
CA GLU A 334 -17.81 -5.97 -11.44
C GLU A 334 -17.54 -5.72 -9.94
N PRO A 335 -18.54 -5.23 -9.17
CA PRO A 335 -18.36 -4.88 -7.76
C PRO A 335 -18.50 -6.11 -6.83
N ILE A 336 -17.56 -7.05 -6.90
CA ILE A 336 -17.59 -8.27 -6.07
C ILE A 336 -17.15 -8.02 -4.61
N GLY A 337 -16.82 -6.78 -4.24
CA GLY A 337 -16.32 -6.42 -2.91
C GLY A 337 -14.84 -6.65 -2.72
N HIS A 338 -14.36 -6.36 -1.50
CA HIS A 338 -12.94 -6.49 -1.13
C HIS A 338 -12.81 -7.35 0.13
N TYR A 339 -12.55 -8.65 -0.06
CA TYR A 339 -12.51 -9.63 1.03
C TYR A 339 -11.59 -9.22 2.17
N GLY A 340 -10.31 -8.91 1.92
CA GLY A 340 -9.34 -8.59 2.96
C GLY A 340 -9.73 -7.39 3.84
N LEU A 341 -10.48 -6.42 3.29
CA LEU A 341 -10.96 -5.24 4.00
C LEU A 341 -12.35 -5.41 4.63
N ALA A 342 -13.03 -6.53 4.38
CA ALA A 342 -14.44 -6.74 4.75
C ALA A 342 -15.36 -5.60 4.23
N LYS A 343 -15.20 -5.22 2.95
CA LYS A 343 -15.99 -4.18 2.30
C LYS A 343 -16.79 -4.75 1.13
N ASP A 344 -18.10 -4.52 1.13
CA ASP A 344 -18.97 -4.92 0.03
C ASP A 344 -18.81 -4.04 -1.21
N ASP A 345 -18.56 -2.75 -0.99
CA ASP A 345 -18.35 -1.75 -2.04
C ASP A 345 -17.03 -1.03 -1.77
N TYR A 346 -16.10 -1.07 -2.73
CA TYR A 346 -14.79 -0.43 -2.57
C TYR A 346 -14.21 0.03 -3.91
N VAL A 347 -13.70 1.25 -3.92
CA VAL A 347 -12.94 1.83 -5.05
C VAL A 347 -11.65 2.46 -4.54
N HIS A 348 -10.71 2.72 -5.42
CA HIS A 348 -9.61 3.61 -5.14
C HIS A 348 -9.98 5.03 -5.58
N PHE A 349 -9.85 5.99 -4.67
CA PHE A 349 -10.17 7.41 -4.87
C PHE A 349 -9.10 8.35 -4.31
N THR A 350 -8.32 7.87 -3.36
CA THR A 350 -7.51 8.71 -2.47
C THR A 350 -6.09 9.00 -2.95
N SER A 351 -5.66 8.50 -4.13
CA SER A 351 -4.30 8.72 -4.63
C SER A 351 -4.25 8.96 -6.15
N PRO A 352 -4.89 10.00 -6.70
CA PRO A 352 -4.95 10.25 -8.14
C PRO A 352 -3.63 10.75 -8.76
N ILE A 353 -2.66 11.22 -7.97
CA ILE A 353 -1.33 11.61 -8.47
C ILE A 353 -0.58 10.38 -8.97
N ARG A 354 -0.76 9.23 -8.28
CA ARG A 354 0.00 8.02 -8.51
C ARG A 354 -0.80 6.81 -8.98
N ARG A 355 -2.14 6.90 -9.12
CA ARG A 355 -2.99 5.81 -9.63
C ARG A 355 -4.01 6.33 -10.63
N TYR A 356 -3.98 5.81 -11.85
CA TYR A 356 -4.92 6.20 -12.91
C TYR A 356 -6.36 5.77 -12.61
N ALA A 357 -6.56 4.69 -11.85
CA ALA A 357 -7.88 4.25 -11.38
C ALA A 357 -8.60 5.36 -10.61
N ASP A 358 -7.90 6.02 -9.68
CA ASP A 358 -8.43 7.11 -8.87
C ASP A 358 -8.84 8.31 -9.72
N LEU A 359 -8.03 8.63 -10.74
CA LEU A 359 -8.34 9.70 -11.69
C LEU A 359 -9.64 9.41 -12.47
N ILE A 360 -9.86 8.15 -12.90
CA ILE A 360 -11.12 7.73 -13.53
C ILE A 360 -12.29 7.90 -12.56
N VAL A 361 -12.13 7.47 -11.31
CA VAL A 361 -13.18 7.58 -10.27
C VAL A 361 -13.49 9.04 -9.97
N HIS A 362 -12.50 9.93 -9.90
CA HIS A 362 -12.71 11.38 -9.76
C HIS A 362 -13.58 11.94 -10.88
N ARG A 363 -13.31 11.57 -12.14
CA ARG A 363 -14.09 12.02 -13.29
C ARG A 363 -15.53 11.53 -13.24
N ILE A 364 -15.76 10.29 -12.83
CA ILE A 364 -17.12 9.72 -12.72
C ILE A 364 -17.93 10.45 -11.63
N VAL A 365 -17.32 10.67 -10.47
CA VAL A 365 -18.05 11.20 -9.31
C VAL A 365 -18.28 12.71 -9.38
N TYR A 366 -17.27 13.47 -9.82
CA TYR A 366 -17.30 14.93 -9.75
C TYR A 366 -17.52 15.61 -11.10
N GLN A 367 -17.16 14.98 -12.21
CA GLN A 367 -17.34 15.53 -13.56
C GLN A 367 -18.49 14.85 -14.31
N HIS A 368 -19.16 13.86 -13.66
CA HIS A 368 -20.27 13.07 -14.25
C HIS A 368 -19.89 12.42 -15.58
N ALA A 369 -18.61 12.04 -15.72
CA ALA A 369 -18.12 11.38 -16.91
C ALA A 369 -18.83 10.04 -17.10
N LYS A 370 -19.38 9.82 -18.29
CA LYS A 370 -19.94 8.54 -18.71
C LYS A 370 -18.90 7.87 -19.60
N LEU A 371 -18.35 6.78 -19.13
CA LEU A 371 -17.45 5.94 -19.93
C LEU A 371 -18.22 4.70 -20.38
N ASP A 372 -17.94 4.27 -21.60
CA ASP A 372 -18.53 3.04 -22.11
C ASP A 372 -17.93 1.81 -21.40
N ASP A 373 -18.68 0.71 -21.37
CA ASP A 373 -18.32 -0.49 -20.64
C ASP A 373 -17.02 -1.11 -21.11
N THR A 374 -16.82 -1.13 -22.44
CA THR A 374 -15.62 -1.71 -23.04
C THR A 374 -14.39 -0.89 -22.68
N ALA A 375 -14.51 0.44 -22.69
CA ALA A 375 -13.42 1.34 -22.31
C ALA A 375 -13.07 1.20 -20.82
N LEU A 376 -14.07 1.03 -19.93
CA LEU A 376 -13.85 0.78 -18.49
C LEU A 376 -13.20 -0.57 -18.24
N ALA A 377 -13.67 -1.65 -18.88
CA ALA A 377 -13.09 -2.98 -18.74
C ALA A 377 -11.64 -3.01 -19.23
N THR A 378 -11.40 -2.47 -20.42
CA THR A 378 -10.02 -2.36 -20.97
C THR A 378 -9.10 -1.55 -20.04
N ALA A 379 -9.59 -0.47 -19.44
CA ALA A 379 -8.82 0.30 -18.49
C ALA A 379 -8.54 -0.49 -17.20
N ALA A 380 -9.52 -1.21 -16.67
CA ALA A 380 -9.38 -2.03 -15.46
C ALA A 380 -8.32 -3.14 -15.64
N ASP A 381 -8.35 -3.83 -16.79
CA ASP A 381 -7.37 -4.87 -17.13
C ASP A 381 -5.97 -4.28 -17.25
N HIS A 382 -5.84 -3.16 -17.99
CA HIS A 382 -4.56 -2.49 -18.19
C HIS A 382 -3.94 -2.01 -16.88
N ILE A 383 -4.69 -1.29 -16.03
CA ILE A 383 -4.15 -0.80 -14.75
C ILE A 383 -3.88 -1.92 -13.74
N SER A 384 -4.60 -3.05 -13.81
CA SER A 384 -4.28 -4.24 -13.02
C SER A 384 -2.97 -4.88 -13.46
N LEU A 385 -2.68 -4.86 -14.77
CA LEU A 385 -1.42 -5.36 -15.33
C LEU A 385 -0.26 -4.43 -14.94
N THR A 386 -0.39 -3.11 -15.15
CA THR A 386 0.66 -2.15 -14.82
C THR A 386 0.99 -2.13 -13.33
N GLU A 387 -0.03 -2.26 -12.46
CA GLU A 387 0.16 -2.37 -11.02
C GLU A 387 0.98 -3.61 -10.63
N ARG A 388 0.66 -4.78 -11.21
CA ARG A 388 1.44 -6.01 -10.99
C ARG A 388 2.88 -5.85 -11.46
N ASN A 389 3.06 -5.33 -12.66
CA ASN A 389 4.38 -5.07 -13.23
C ASN A 389 5.22 -4.15 -12.32
N SER A 390 4.61 -3.08 -11.83
CA SER A 390 5.26 -2.14 -10.91
C SER A 390 5.64 -2.80 -9.58
N ALA A 391 4.75 -3.60 -8.99
CA ALA A 391 5.01 -4.29 -7.72
C ALA A 391 6.12 -5.34 -7.87
N ASP A 392 6.12 -6.10 -8.95
CA ASP A 392 7.14 -7.10 -9.23
C ASP A 392 8.51 -6.42 -9.50
N ALA A 393 8.54 -5.29 -10.24
CA ALA A 393 9.74 -4.49 -10.46
C ALA A 393 10.29 -3.86 -9.18
N GLU A 394 9.43 -3.34 -8.31
CA GLU A 394 9.82 -2.82 -6.99
C GLU A 394 10.50 -3.92 -6.16
N MET A 395 9.89 -5.09 -6.08
CA MET A 395 10.44 -6.24 -5.35
C MET A 395 11.79 -6.67 -5.93
N ASP A 396 11.90 -6.84 -7.25
CA ASP A 396 13.14 -7.24 -7.91
C ASP A 396 14.25 -6.20 -7.72
N SER A 397 13.91 -4.88 -7.76
CA SER A 397 14.89 -3.82 -7.53
C SER A 397 15.47 -3.84 -6.10
N LYS A 398 14.66 -4.19 -5.10
CA LYS A 398 15.10 -4.41 -3.71
C LYS A 398 15.95 -5.68 -3.61
N HIS A 399 15.47 -6.78 -4.18
CA HIS A 399 16.16 -8.08 -4.14
C HIS A 399 17.54 -8.03 -4.77
N ILE A 400 17.71 -7.39 -5.94
CA ILE A 400 19.01 -7.30 -6.60
C ILE A 400 20.04 -6.56 -5.74
N LYS A 401 19.64 -5.53 -4.98
CA LYS A 401 20.53 -4.83 -4.04
C LYS A 401 20.93 -5.71 -2.85
N LEU A 402 19.98 -6.44 -2.29
CA LEU A 402 20.21 -7.36 -1.17
C LEU A 402 21.12 -8.53 -1.59
N LEU A 403 20.82 -9.17 -2.71
CA LEU A 403 21.64 -10.27 -3.23
C LEU A 403 23.05 -9.82 -3.61
N THR A 404 23.19 -8.63 -4.22
CA THR A 404 24.51 -8.05 -4.53
C THR A 404 25.31 -7.76 -3.25
N HIS A 405 24.65 -7.34 -2.17
CA HIS A 405 25.30 -7.12 -0.87
C HIS A 405 25.81 -8.44 -0.29
N LEU A 406 24.98 -9.47 -0.25
CA LEU A 406 25.38 -10.80 0.23
C LEU A 406 26.51 -11.41 -0.62
N GLN A 407 26.46 -11.26 -1.96
CA GLN A 407 27.52 -11.72 -2.83
C GLN A 407 28.87 -11.04 -2.53
N ARG A 408 28.85 -9.73 -2.29
CA ARG A 408 30.07 -9.00 -1.91
C ARG A 408 30.67 -9.47 -0.58
N GLN A 409 29.84 -9.85 0.38
CA GLN A 409 30.32 -10.42 1.65
C GLN A 409 31.08 -11.73 1.38
N LEU A 410 30.56 -12.58 0.49
CA LEU A 410 31.21 -13.82 0.08
C LEU A 410 32.53 -13.55 -0.67
N ASP A 411 32.51 -12.63 -1.64
CA ASP A 411 33.69 -12.26 -2.46
C ASP A 411 34.82 -11.71 -1.59
N HIS A 412 34.49 -10.97 -0.53
CA HIS A 412 35.45 -10.44 0.43
C HIS A 412 35.80 -11.40 1.57
N GLN A 413 35.30 -12.63 1.54
CA GLN A 413 35.50 -13.66 2.57
C GLN A 413 35.10 -13.19 3.98
N LYS A 414 34.10 -12.35 4.09
CA LYS A 414 33.54 -11.82 5.35
C LYS A 414 32.02 -12.03 5.38
N PRO A 415 31.53 -13.29 5.34
CA PRO A 415 30.10 -13.55 5.42
C PRO A 415 29.58 -13.21 6.83
N GLU A 416 28.50 -12.51 6.89
CA GLU A 416 27.73 -12.30 8.12
C GLU A 416 26.78 -13.47 8.36
N THR A 417 26.49 -13.75 9.61
CA THR A 417 25.47 -14.74 10.00
C THR A 417 24.19 -14.01 10.32
N TYR A 418 23.09 -14.47 9.71
CA TYR A 418 21.76 -13.89 9.91
C TYR A 418 20.87 -14.90 10.62
N THR A 419 20.02 -14.41 11.53
CA THR A 419 18.97 -15.22 12.11
C THR A 419 17.85 -15.42 11.10
N ALA A 420 17.48 -16.68 10.86
CA ALA A 420 16.43 -17.02 9.92
C ALA A 420 15.38 -17.93 10.57
N MET A 421 14.10 -17.64 10.31
CA MET A 421 12.99 -18.46 10.80
C MET A 421 12.58 -19.46 9.71
N VAL A 422 12.44 -20.72 10.07
CA VAL A 422 11.89 -21.77 9.18
C VAL A 422 10.41 -21.51 8.97
N THR A 423 10.01 -21.25 7.72
CA THR A 423 8.60 -20.96 7.36
C THR A 423 7.88 -22.14 6.74
N ASP A 424 8.61 -23.08 6.13
CA ASP A 424 8.08 -24.28 5.51
C ASP A 424 9.19 -25.35 5.40
N VAL A 425 8.81 -26.61 5.42
CA VAL A 425 9.75 -27.73 5.30
C VAL A 425 9.27 -28.66 4.18
N ARG A 426 10.19 -29.01 3.28
CA ARG A 426 9.93 -29.85 2.11
C ARG A 426 11.02 -30.89 1.93
N ASN A 427 10.80 -31.86 1.04
CA ASN A 427 11.80 -32.87 0.74
C ASN A 427 13.14 -32.28 0.24
N ILE A 428 13.13 -31.12 -0.40
CA ILE A 428 14.34 -30.44 -0.91
C ILE A 428 15.11 -29.69 0.18
N GLY A 429 14.47 -29.35 1.32
CA GLY A 429 15.09 -28.58 2.41
C GLY A 429 14.10 -27.73 3.20
N ALA A 430 14.63 -26.79 3.97
CA ALA A 430 13.87 -25.82 4.76
C ALA A 430 13.77 -24.48 4.05
N MET A 431 12.55 -23.97 3.91
CA MET A 431 12.31 -22.60 3.48
C MET A 431 12.45 -21.68 4.69
N VAL A 432 13.30 -20.69 4.57
CA VAL A 432 13.61 -19.76 5.67
C VAL A 432 13.26 -18.31 5.30
N ASP A 433 12.94 -17.52 6.30
CA ASP A 433 12.74 -16.08 6.21
C ASP A 433 13.81 -15.38 7.06
N ILE A 434 14.68 -14.62 6.41
CA ILE A 434 15.71 -13.80 7.08
C ILE A 434 15.02 -12.48 7.44
N THR A 435 14.46 -12.42 8.65
CA THR A 435 13.59 -11.32 9.11
C THR A 435 14.29 -9.96 9.08
N GLU A 436 15.60 -9.92 9.32
CA GLU A 436 16.38 -8.68 9.31
C GLU A 436 16.50 -8.07 7.91
N LEU A 437 16.53 -8.91 6.88
CA LEU A 437 16.67 -8.49 5.49
C LEU A 437 15.36 -8.51 4.70
N GLY A 438 14.31 -9.12 5.25
CA GLY A 438 13.07 -9.39 4.51
C GLY A 438 13.26 -10.34 3.33
N LEU A 439 14.31 -11.17 3.36
CA LEU A 439 14.62 -12.13 2.31
C LEU A 439 14.14 -13.53 2.67
N LYS A 440 13.68 -14.24 1.65
CA LYS A 440 13.33 -15.66 1.76
C LYS A 440 14.33 -16.50 0.99
N GLY A 441 14.70 -17.64 1.58
CA GLY A 441 15.66 -18.55 0.99
C GLY A 441 15.30 -20.02 1.18
N LEU A 442 16.02 -20.88 0.49
CA LEU A 442 15.96 -22.33 0.65
C LEU A 442 17.30 -22.83 1.18
N VAL A 443 17.31 -23.36 2.38
CA VAL A 443 18.44 -24.16 2.90
C VAL A 443 18.23 -25.59 2.43
N LYS A 444 19.03 -25.99 1.44
CA LYS A 444 18.92 -27.35 0.87
C LYS A 444 19.34 -28.36 1.90
N ARG A 445 18.60 -29.50 2.03
CA ARG A 445 18.89 -30.51 3.06
C ARG A 445 20.30 -31.10 2.96
N PHE A 446 20.89 -31.18 1.76
CA PHE A 446 22.23 -31.71 1.56
C PHE A 446 23.36 -30.68 1.78
N SER A 447 23.01 -29.39 1.98
CA SER A 447 23.98 -28.38 2.42
C SER A 447 24.04 -28.24 3.95
N MET A 448 23.20 -28.96 4.68
CA MET A 448 23.20 -29.00 6.15
C MET A 448 24.28 -29.99 6.57
N SER A 449 25.33 -29.50 7.23
CA SER A 449 26.55 -30.28 7.54
C SER A 449 26.49 -31.02 8.87
N ASP A 450 25.50 -30.76 9.71
CA ASP A 450 25.38 -31.28 11.07
C ASP A 450 24.77 -32.70 11.11
N ASP A 451 23.93 -33.07 10.13
CA ASP A 451 23.31 -34.40 10.01
C ASP A 451 22.81 -34.69 8.57
N HIS A 452 22.42 -35.93 8.30
CA HIS A 452 21.74 -36.33 7.09
C HIS A 452 20.23 -36.31 7.28
N TYR A 453 19.58 -35.26 6.83
CA TYR A 453 18.16 -35.06 7.03
C TYR A 453 17.29 -35.82 6.02
N ARG A 454 16.17 -36.39 6.50
CA ARG A 454 15.07 -36.91 5.67
C ARG A 454 13.79 -36.11 5.97
N PHE A 455 12.99 -35.92 4.96
CA PHE A 455 11.65 -35.30 5.12
C PHE A 455 10.66 -36.37 5.60
N VAL A 456 9.87 -36.01 6.62
CA VAL A 456 8.81 -36.84 7.18
C VAL A 456 7.48 -36.09 6.96
N PRO A 457 6.75 -36.41 5.87
CA PRO A 457 5.54 -35.66 5.47
C PRO A 457 4.46 -35.64 6.58
N GLU A 458 4.26 -36.77 7.27
CA GLU A 458 3.26 -36.95 8.31
C GLU A 458 3.49 -36.04 9.53
N ARG A 459 4.72 -35.60 9.71
CA ARG A 459 5.14 -34.70 10.82
C ARG A 459 5.46 -33.29 10.31
N GLY A 460 5.54 -33.08 9.00
CA GLY A 460 5.93 -31.79 8.39
C GLY A 460 7.32 -31.32 8.80
N ARG A 461 8.28 -32.25 8.98
CA ARG A 461 9.62 -31.98 9.52
C ARG A 461 10.74 -32.65 8.72
N LEU A 462 11.94 -32.06 8.81
CA LEU A 462 13.18 -32.78 8.47
C LEU A 462 13.72 -33.44 9.75
N VAL A 463 14.07 -34.73 9.65
CA VAL A 463 14.60 -35.51 10.77
C VAL A 463 16.00 -36.03 10.41
N GLY A 464 16.96 -35.71 11.24
CA GLY A 464 18.34 -36.16 11.11
C GLY A 464 18.45 -37.70 11.36
N ARG A 465 19.23 -38.39 10.52
CA ARG A 465 19.38 -39.84 10.57
C ARG A 465 20.34 -40.30 11.67
N GLN A 466 21.32 -39.48 12.03
CA GLN A 466 22.39 -39.86 12.96
C GLN A 466 22.10 -39.33 14.37
N ARG A 467 21.77 -38.05 14.50
CA ARG A 467 21.57 -37.38 15.78
C ARG A 467 20.11 -37.27 16.18
N GLY A 468 19.19 -37.52 15.24
CA GLY A 468 17.75 -37.37 15.50
C GLY A 468 17.27 -35.92 15.62
N ASN A 469 18.11 -34.95 15.28
CA ASN A 469 17.71 -33.52 15.31
C ASN A 469 16.53 -33.32 14.37
N GLU A 470 15.58 -32.50 14.77
CA GLU A 470 14.41 -32.16 13.95
C GLU A 470 14.48 -30.69 13.52
N ILE A 471 14.06 -30.39 12.28
CA ILE A 471 13.85 -29.02 11.79
C ILE A 471 12.39 -28.90 11.39
N ALA A 472 11.70 -27.92 11.98
CA ALA A 472 10.28 -27.70 11.81
C ALA A 472 9.97 -26.23 11.50
N PRO A 473 8.82 -25.90 10.92
CA PRO A 473 8.36 -24.50 10.82
C PRO A 473 8.27 -23.87 12.22
N GLY A 474 8.83 -22.64 12.33
CA GLY A 474 8.97 -21.90 13.59
C GLY A 474 10.36 -22.01 14.24
N ASP A 475 11.20 -22.96 13.82
CA ASP A 475 12.59 -23.01 14.30
C ASP A 475 13.41 -21.82 13.78
N GLN A 476 14.43 -21.44 14.56
CA GLN A 476 15.38 -20.37 14.25
C GLN A 476 16.79 -20.90 14.09
#